data_01365d99ba336c5961467b7f68388afb
#
_entry.id   01365d99ba336c5961467b7f68388afb
#
_cell.length_a   1.000
_cell.length_b   1.000
_cell.length_c   1.000
_cell.angle_alpha   90.00
_cell.angle_beta   90.00
_cell.angle_gamma   90.00
#
_symmetry.space_group_name_H-M   'P 1'
#
loop_
_entity.id
_entity.type
_entity.pdbx_description
1 polymer ?
#
loop_
_entity_poly.entity_id
_entity_poly.type
_entity_poly.pdbx_seq_one_letter_code
_entity_poly.pdbx_strand_id
1 'polypeptide(L)'
;MAYSNGSIATRNTAGLALDSQFASAWLNAMADESGSTPHPAKGQRSTSPSLTPAKESARQRLTLLLAEDNLPDALLVGEIIQMAGLPLDLHIEPDGEQALEFFNRAEQDPDAPRPHLLLLDLNLPKVDGIALLRLLREREQWKTLPVMVITSSDAPEDRSHAKGLGASYFRKPANYEAFLKLGSILQDFLEANGLVPQGGSSHN
;
A
#
# COMPACT_ATOMS: atom_id res chain seq x y z
N MET A 1 -10.73 -15.23 30.95
CA MET A 1 -10.93 -15.83 29.62
C MET A 1 -10.65 -14.75 28.58
N ALA A 2 -9.50 -14.81 27.96
CA ALA A 2 -9.02 -13.78 27.07
C ALA A 2 -9.48 -14.08 25.62
N TYR A 3 -10.16 -13.14 25.00
CA TYR A 3 -10.46 -13.20 23.58
C TYR A 3 -9.23 -12.72 22.80
N SER A 4 -8.62 -13.65 22.07
CA SER A 4 -7.59 -13.34 21.10
C SER A 4 -8.27 -13.00 19.77
N ASN A 5 -8.44 -11.71 19.49
CA ASN A 5 -8.74 -11.23 18.14
C ASN A 5 -7.42 -11.06 17.39
N GLY A 6 -7.22 -11.87 16.36
CA GLY A 6 -6.10 -11.72 15.43
C GLY A 6 -6.25 -10.43 14.63
N SER A 7 -5.63 -9.36 15.12
CA SER A 7 -5.53 -8.08 14.44
C SER A 7 -4.42 -8.16 13.40
N ILE A 8 -4.76 -7.97 12.15
CA ILE A 8 -3.77 -7.77 11.07
C ILE A 8 -3.37 -6.30 11.16
N ALA A 9 -2.26 -6.04 11.86
CA ALA A 9 -1.77 -4.70 12.05
C ALA A 9 -0.84 -4.30 10.89
N THR A 10 -1.26 -3.36 10.08
CA THR A 10 -0.35 -2.55 9.27
C THR A 10 0.35 -1.57 10.22
N ARG A 11 1.65 -1.73 10.42
CA ARG A 11 2.44 -0.83 11.27
C ARG A 11 3.12 0.21 10.40
N ASN A 12 2.81 1.46 10.64
CA ASN A 12 3.75 2.52 10.26
C ASN A 12 4.80 2.66 11.38
N THR A 13 5.96 3.17 11.05
CA THR A 13 7.06 3.36 12.00
C THR A 13 6.79 4.41 13.08
N ALA A 14 5.75 5.21 12.92
CA ALA A 14 5.25 6.14 13.94
C ALA A 14 4.33 5.48 14.95
N GLY A 15 4.13 4.15 14.92
CA GLY A 15 3.33 3.42 15.90
C GLY A 15 1.82 3.49 15.68
N LEU A 16 1.35 4.07 14.58
CA LEU A 16 -0.05 4.02 14.20
C LEU A 16 -0.33 2.71 13.46
N ALA A 17 -0.89 1.74 14.18
CA ALA A 17 -1.47 0.56 13.55
C ALA A 17 -2.76 1.01 12.86
N LEU A 18 -2.76 1.02 11.52
CA LEU A 18 -4.00 1.12 10.76
C LEU A 18 -4.70 -0.24 10.84
N ASP A 19 -5.53 -0.38 11.87
CA ASP A 19 -6.40 -1.55 12.02
C ASP A 19 -7.46 -1.51 10.92
N SER A 20 -7.78 -2.67 10.34
CA SER A 20 -8.88 -2.83 9.37
C SER A 20 -10.22 -2.34 9.92
N GLN A 21 -10.37 -2.26 11.26
CA GLN A 21 -11.51 -1.64 11.91
C GLN A 21 -11.52 -0.12 11.81
N PHE A 22 -10.36 0.54 11.70
CA PHE A 22 -10.29 1.99 11.56
C PHE A 22 -10.68 2.43 10.14
N ALA A 23 -10.23 1.70 9.12
CA ALA A 23 -10.67 1.91 7.74
C ALA A 23 -12.18 1.66 7.58
N SER A 24 -12.72 0.62 8.22
CA SER A 24 -14.15 0.31 8.22
C SER A 24 -14.99 1.33 9.00
N ALA A 25 -14.47 1.86 10.11
CA ALA A 25 -15.15 2.90 10.91
C ALA A 25 -15.19 4.24 10.16
N TRP A 26 -14.17 4.55 9.37
CA TRP A 26 -14.11 5.77 8.56
C TRP A 26 -15.01 5.70 7.33
N LEU A 27 -15.08 4.54 6.67
CA LEU A 27 -16.05 4.26 5.58
C LEU A 27 -17.50 4.36 6.08
N ASN A 28 -17.79 3.89 7.29
CA ASN A 28 -19.11 4.04 7.89
C ASN A 28 -19.42 5.49 8.30
N ALA A 29 -18.42 6.27 8.69
CA ALA A 29 -18.61 7.68 9.05
C ALA A 29 -18.91 8.57 7.83
N MET A 30 -18.41 8.22 6.64
CA MET A 30 -18.75 8.93 5.40
C MET A 30 -20.07 8.49 4.75
N ALA A 31 -20.57 7.30 5.10
CA ALA A 31 -21.85 6.79 4.61
C ALA A 31 -23.07 7.31 5.41
N ASP A 32 -22.86 7.90 6.59
CA ASP A 32 -23.95 8.28 7.51
C ASP A 32 -24.17 9.80 7.60
N GLU A 33 -24.40 10.45 6.47
CA GLU A 33 -25.08 11.76 6.45
C GLU A 33 -26.61 11.64 6.32
N SER A 34 -27.19 10.46 6.51
CA SER A 34 -28.65 10.29 6.63
C SER A 34 -28.99 9.60 7.97
N GLY A 35 -29.34 10.46 8.94
CA GLY A 35 -29.67 10.04 10.30
C GLY A 35 -30.73 8.95 10.36
N SER A 36 -30.42 7.86 11.08
CA SER A 36 -31.37 6.99 11.78
C SER A 36 -30.60 5.97 12.61
N THR A 37 -30.72 6.07 13.92
CA THR A 37 -30.22 5.10 14.90
C THR A 37 -31.13 3.86 14.94
N PRO A 38 -30.63 2.64 14.90
CA PRO A 38 -31.38 1.46 15.32
C PRO A 38 -30.94 0.97 16.70
N HIS A 39 -31.94 0.69 17.52
CA HIS A 39 -31.90 0.09 18.84
C HIS A 39 -31.54 -1.42 18.75
N PRO A 40 -30.91 -2.04 19.78
CA PRO A 40 -30.52 -3.44 19.71
C PRO A 40 -31.64 -4.36 20.09
N ALA A 41 -31.93 -5.38 19.25
CA ALA A 41 -32.80 -6.48 19.52
C ALA A 41 -32.02 -7.67 20.15
N LYS A 42 -32.58 -8.22 21.24
CA LYS A 42 -32.10 -9.42 21.95
C LYS A 42 -32.42 -10.71 21.19
N GLY A 43 -31.42 -11.59 21.13
CA GLY A 43 -31.56 -13.06 21.34
C GLY A 43 -31.96 -13.89 20.13
N GLN A 44 -31.00 -14.70 19.67
CA GLN A 44 -31.27 -16.14 19.45
C GLN A 44 -29.94 -16.88 19.25
N ARG A 45 -29.75 -17.98 20.00
CA ARG A 45 -28.66 -18.93 19.82
C ARG A 45 -28.99 -19.79 18.61
N SER A 46 -28.11 -19.83 17.65
CA SER A 46 -28.06 -20.90 16.63
C SER A 46 -26.67 -21.50 16.60
N THR A 47 -26.63 -22.81 16.85
CA THR A 47 -25.44 -23.66 16.70
C THR A 47 -25.11 -23.76 15.22
N SER A 48 -24.03 -23.13 14.80
CA SER A 48 -23.49 -23.27 13.46
C SER A 48 -22.44 -24.38 13.42
N PRO A 49 -22.41 -25.25 12.41
CA PRO A 49 -21.35 -26.24 12.25
C PRO A 49 -20.02 -25.52 12.01
N SER A 50 -18.96 -26.00 12.68
CA SER A 50 -17.60 -25.49 12.51
C SER A 50 -17.15 -25.72 11.07
N LEU A 51 -17.19 -24.68 10.28
CA LEU A 51 -16.47 -24.61 9.02
C LEU A 51 -14.98 -24.51 9.36
N THR A 52 -14.27 -25.60 9.20
CA THR A 52 -12.81 -25.60 9.12
C THR A 52 -12.42 -24.56 8.07
N PRO A 53 -11.62 -23.53 8.39
CA PRO A 53 -11.16 -22.62 7.36
C PRO A 53 -10.37 -23.43 6.35
N ALA A 54 -10.88 -23.50 5.12
CA ALA A 54 -10.16 -24.05 3.99
C ALA A 54 -8.78 -23.40 4.01
N LYS A 55 -7.75 -24.22 3.88
CA LYS A 55 -6.35 -23.84 3.79
C LYS A 55 -6.20 -22.92 2.58
N GLU A 56 -6.54 -21.63 2.78
CA GLU A 56 -6.24 -20.58 1.82
C GLU A 56 -4.73 -20.58 1.71
N SER A 57 -4.26 -21.10 0.59
CA SER A 57 -2.85 -21.16 0.24
C SER A 57 -2.27 -19.78 0.55
N ALA A 58 -1.45 -19.66 1.59
CA ALA A 58 -0.88 -18.41 2.05
C ALA A 58 -0.05 -17.83 0.89
N ARG A 59 -0.69 -17.04 0.03
CA ARG A 59 0.01 -16.28 -1.01
C ARG A 59 0.93 -15.35 -0.24
N GLN A 60 2.22 -15.53 -0.44
CA GLN A 60 3.23 -14.68 0.17
C GLN A 60 2.90 -13.23 -0.21
N ARG A 61 2.58 -12.40 0.78
CA ARG A 61 2.28 -10.99 0.55
C ARG A 61 3.59 -10.25 0.31
N LEU A 62 3.55 -9.29 -0.58
CA LEU A 62 4.70 -8.47 -0.92
C LEU A 62 4.68 -7.18 -0.10
N THR A 63 5.81 -6.78 0.42
CA THR A 63 5.94 -5.52 1.14
C THR A 63 5.99 -4.36 0.14
N LEU A 64 5.01 -3.48 0.22
CA LEU A 64 4.96 -2.22 -0.51
C LEU A 64 5.30 -1.08 0.44
N LEU A 65 6.33 -0.31 0.12
CA LEU A 65 6.61 0.97 0.77
C LEU A 65 5.96 2.09 -0.04
N LEU A 66 5.17 2.92 0.62
CA LEU A 66 4.59 4.15 0.08
C LEU A 66 5.22 5.34 0.80
N ALA A 67 5.96 6.17 0.07
CA ALA A 67 6.45 7.45 0.57
C ALA A 67 5.51 8.56 0.07
N GLU A 68 4.70 9.12 0.99
CA GLU A 68 3.59 10.04 0.70
C GLU A 68 3.28 10.88 1.94
N ASP A 69 3.37 12.20 1.83
CA ASP A 69 3.10 13.12 2.93
C ASP A 69 1.62 13.50 3.07
N ASN A 70 0.84 13.32 2.00
CA ASN A 70 -0.59 13.57 1.99
C ASN A 70 -1.35 12.35 2.51
N LEU A 71 -1.78 12.40 3.77
CA LEU A 71 -2.50 11.28 4.39
C LEU A 71 -3.76 10.84 3.61
N PRO A 72 -4.64 11.72 3.11
CA PRO A 72 -5.74 11.35 2.22
C PRO A 72 -5.31 10.52 1.01
N ASP A 73 -4.24 10.91 0.34
CA ASP A 73 -3.73 10.17 -0.83
C ASP A 73 -3.19 8.81 -0.42
N ALA A 74 -2.46 8.74 0.70
CA ALA A 74 -1.94 7.48 1.24
C ALA A 74 -3.06 6.49 1.60
N LEU A 75 -4.14 6.98 2.22
CA LEU A 75 -5.32 6.17 2.55
C LEU A 75 -6.03 5.69 1.29
N LEU A 76 -6.16 6.55 0.29
CA LEU A 76 -6.77 6.21 -1.00
C LEU A 76 -5.97 5.11 -1.73
N VAL A 77 -4.64 5.17 -1.71
CA VAL A 77 -3.79 4.10 -2.25
C VAL A 77 -4.05 2.78 -1.52
N GLY A 78 -4.15 2.81 -0.18
CA GLY A 78 -4.49 1.63 0.62
C GLY A 78 -5.83 1.02 0.26
N GLU A 79 -6.87 1.85 0.09
CA GLU A 79 -8.20 1.44 -0.34
C GLU A 79 -8.17 0.77 -1.73
N ILE A 80 -7.46 1.38 -2.68
CA ILE A 80 -7.32 0.84 -4.04
C ILE A 80 -6.62 -0.53 -4.03
N ILE A 81 -5.56 -0.70 -3.25
CA ILE A 81 -4.87 -1.99 -3.09
C ILE A 81 -5.82 -3.06 -2.57
N GLN A 82 -6.63 -2.72 -1.57
CA GLN A 82 -7.62 -3.61 -0.99
C GLN A 82 -8.73 -3.96 -1.99
N MET A 83 -9.30 -2.97 -2.68
CA MET A 83 -10.37 -3.16 -3.69
C MET A 83 -9.89 -4.00 -4.87
N ALA A 84 -8.64 -3.81 -5.30
CA ALA A 84 -8.03 -4.59 -6.38
C ALA A 84 -7.61 -6.00 -5.93
N GLY A 85 -7.70 -6.33 -4.64
CA GLY A 85 -7.31 -7.63 -4.10
C GLY A 85 -5.82 -7.96 -4.27
N LEU A 86 -4.98 -6.93 -4.34
CA LEU A 86 -3.54 -7.10 -4.53
C LEU A 86 -2.89 -7.68 -3.26
N PRO A 87 -2.00 -8.67 -3.38
CA PRO A 87 -1.36 -9.32 -2.25
C PRO A 87 -0.21 -8.47 -1.70
N LEU A 88 -0.53 -7.25 -1.26
CA LEU A 88 0.44 -6.26 -0.80
C LEU A 88 0.23 -5.95 0.68
N ASP A 89 1.34 -5.88 1.43
CA ASP A 89 1.40 -5.33 2.79
C ASP A 89 1.95 -3.91 2.68
N LEU A 90 1.09 -2.93 2.96
CA LEU A 90 1.37 -1.52 2.78
C LEU A 90 2.05 -0.92 4.02
N HIS A 91 3.22 -0.32 3.82
CA HIS A 91 3.92 0.53 4.78
C HIS A 91 3.94 1.95 4.27
N ILE A 92 3.60 2.92 5.11
CA ILE A 92 3.50 4.33 4.74
C ILE A 92 4.54 5.13 5.53
N GLU A 93 5.34 5.89 4.82
CA GLU A 93 6.29 6.83 5.39
C GLU A 93 5.96 8.25 4.91
N PRO A 94 5.73 9.22 5.82
CA PRO A 94 5.19 10.53 5.47
C PRO A 94 6.25 11.52 4.97
N ASP A 95 7.51 11.14 4.93
CA ASP A 95 8.59 11.99 4.41
C ASP A 95 9.77 11.15 3.90
N GLY A 96 10.64 11.79 3.13
CA GLY A 96 11.78 11.10 2.52
C GLY A 96 12.84 10.64 3.52
N GLU A 97 12.97 11.27 4.69
CA GLU A 97 13.90 10.86 5.74
C GLU A 97 13.42 9.55 6.39
N GLN A 98 12.14 9.45 6.75
CA GLN A 98 11.56 8.22 7.29
C GLN A 98 11.58 7.08 6.27
N ALA A 99 11.34 7.39 4.99
CA ALA A 99 11.51 6.41 3.93
C ALA A 99 12.95 5.87 3.86
N LEU A 100 13.96 6.74 3.96
CA LEU A 100 15.37 6.32 4.05
C LEU A 100 15.66 5.48 5.29
N GLU A 101 15.08 5.84 6.45
CA GLU A 101 15.22 5.06 7.67
C GLU A 101 14.61 3.65 7.54
N PHE A 102 13.48 3.53 6.81
CA PHE A 102 12.90 2.23 6.50
C PHE A 102 13.89 1.35 5.73
N PHE A 103 14.51 1.88 4.68
CA PHE A 103 15.53 1.16 3.92
C PHE A 103 16.77 0.82 4.76
N ASN A 104 17.24 1.74 5.61
CA ASN A 104 18.37 1.51 6.50
C ASN A 104 18.08 0.36 7.49
N ARG A 105 16.88 0.31 8.05
CA ARG A 105 16.47 -0.80 8.94
C ARG A 105 16.42 -2.12 8.19
N ALA A 106 15.86 -2.13 6.99
CA ALA A 106 15.79 -3.34 6.15
C ALA A 106 17.18 -3.85 5.73
N GLU A 107 18.22 -2.99 5.73
CA GLU A 107 19.61 -3.39 5.49
C GLU A 107 20.30 -3.96 6.73
N GLN A 108 19.97 -3.43 7.91
CA GLN A 108 20.68 -3.73 9.16
C GLN A 108 20.04 -4.87 9.96
N ASP A 109 18.73 -5.06 9.82
CA ASP A 109 17.96 -6.04 10.57
C ASP A 109 17.32 -7.07 9.60
N PRO A 110 17.75 -8.34 9.67
CA PRO A 110 17.19 -9.40 8.84
C PRO A 110 15.69 -9.66 9.09
N ASP A 111 15.18 -9.30 10.27
CA ASP A 111 13.78 -9.48 10.65
C ASP A 111 12.92 -8.26 10.27
N ALA A 112 13.54 -7.16 9.84
CA ALA A 112 12.82 -5.98 9.37
C ALA A 112 12.13 -6.25 8.02
N PRO A 113 10.94 -5.65 7.78
CA PRO A 113 10.26 -5.79 6.51
C PRO A 113 11.12 -5.21 5.37
N ARG A 114 11.32 -6.02 4.32
CA ARG A 114 12.09 -5.60 3.13
C ARG A 114 11.12 -5.21 2.02
N PRO A 115 11.20 -4.00 1.48
CA PRO A 115 10.30 -3.58 0.41
C PRO A 115 10.60 -4.35 -0.89
N HIS A 116 9.55 -4.86 -1.51
CA HIS A 116 9.58 -5.50 -2.83
C HIS A 116 9.32 -4.47 -3.94
N LEU A 117 8.65 -3.37 -3.60
CA LEU A 117 8.41 -2.24 -4.48
C LEU A 117 8.22 -0.96 -3.66
N LEU A 118 8.46 0.18 -4.32
CA LEU A 118 8.28 1.51 -3.77
C LEU A 118 7.29 2.30 -4.62
N LEU A 119 6.25 2.86 -3.99
CA LEU A 119 5.45 3.96 -4.52
C LEU A 119 5.98 5.26 -3.94
N LEU A 120 6.25 6.25 -4.76
CA LEU A 120 7.02 7.42 -4.37
C LEU A 120 6.38 8.72 -4.85
N ASP A 121 5.94 9.58 -3.93
CA ASP A 121 5.69 10.97 -4.29
C ASP A 121 7.03 11.72 -4.45
N LEU A 122 7.07 12.63 -5.38
CA LEU A 122 8.24 13.50 -5.58
C LEU A 122 8.28 14.65 -4.58
N ASN A 123 7.11 15.15 -4.16
CA ASN A 123 6.98 16.33 -3.31
C ASN A 123 7.03 15.97 -1.82
N LEU A 124 8.02 15.19 -1.41
CA LEU A 124 8.17 14.81 -0.01
C LEU A 124 8.91 15.88 0.80
N PRO A 125 8.54 16.07 2.08
CA PRO A 125 9.30 16.88 3.01
C PRO A 125 10.68 16.26 3.31
N LYS A 126 11.61 17.09 3.78
CA LYS A 126 12.98 16.78 4.24
C LYS A 126 13.89 16.25 3.12
N VAL A 127 13.57 15.13 2.50
CA VAL A 127 14.27 14.56 1.35
C VAL A 127 13.28 14.40 0.23
N ASP A 128 13.45 15.14 -0.87
CA ASP A 128 12.56 15.05 -2.02
C ASP A 128 12.66 13.68 -2.72
N GLY A 129 11.58 13.29 -3.44
CA GLY A 129 11.47 11.96 -4.02
C GLY A 129 12.55 11.66 -5.07
N ILE A 130 13.01 12.64 -5.85
CA ILE A 130 14.08 12.42 -6.83
C ILE A 130 15.42 12.19 -6.12
N ALA A 131 15.70 12.95 -5.05
CA ALA A 131 16.89 12.75 -4.24
C ALA A 131 16.87 11.37 -3.57
N LEU A 132 15.73 10.98 -2.98
CA LEU A 132 15.54 9.64 -2.41
C LEU A 132 15.79 8.55 -3.45
N LEU A 133 15.20 8.66 -4.65
CA LEU A 133 15.37 7.69 -5.72
C LEU A 133 16.84 7.56 -6.17
N ARG A 134 17.56 8.68 -6.27
CA ARG A 134 19.00 8.66 -6.59
C ARG A 134 19.80 7.89 -5.54
N LEU A 135 19.59 8.22 -4.26
CA LEU A 135 20.26 7.53 -3.14
C LEU A 135 20.00 6.02 -3.15
N LEU A 136 18.78 5.60 -3.50
CA LEU A 136 18.47 4.17 -3.62
C LEU A 136 19.19 3.51 -4.80
N ARG A 137 19.32 4.21 -5.93
CA ARG A 137 20.03 3.67 -7.11
C ARG A 137 21.55 3.55 -6.90
N GLU A 138 22.13 4.30 -5.96
CA GLU A 138 23.53 4.19 -5.54
C GLU A 138 23.79 3.01 -4.61
N ARG A 139 22.74 2.46 -3.96
CA ARG A 139 22.86 1.34 -3.03
C ARG A 139 22.71 0.01 -3.75
N GLU A 140 23.69 -0.86 -3.62
CA GLU A 140 23.71 -2.17 -4.31
C GLU A 140 22.44 -3.00 -4.07
N GLN A 141 21.88 -2.94 -2.84
CA GLN A 141 20.68 -3.70 -2.46
C GLN A 141 19.38 -3.18 -3.08
N TRP A 142 19.34 -1.89 -3.46
CA TRP A 142 18.11 -1.22 -3.91
C TRP A 142 18.17 -0.70 -5.34
N LYS A 143 19.31 -0.83 -6.00
CA LYS A 143 19.50 -0.30 -7.37
C LYS A 143 18.51 -0.87 -8.38
N THR A 144 18.01 -2.09 -8.15
CA THR A 144 17.03 -2.76 -9.02
C THR A 144 15.62 -2.81 -8.43
N LEU A 145 15.40 -2.18 -7.26
CA LEU A 145 14.07 -2.13 -6.65
C LEU A 145 13.07 -1.53 -7.64
N PRO A 146 11.94 -2.20 -7.93
CA PRO A 146 10.86 -1.63 -8.70
C PRO A 146 10.31 -0.37 -8.02
N VAL A 147 10.31 0.75 -8.74
CA VAL A 147 9.80 2.05 -8.25
C VAL A 147 8.78 2.59 -9.23
N MET A 148 7.63 2.97 -8.70
CA MET A 148 6.64 3.77 -9.42
C MET A 148 6.50 5.12 -8.72
N VAL A 149 6.82 6.18 -9.44
CA VAL A 149 6.55 7.55 -9.00
C VAL A 149 5.07 7.83 -9.15
N ILE A 150 4.45 8.33 -8.08
CA ILE A 150 3.04 8.76 -8.03
C ILE A 150 3.02 10.20 -7.56
N THR A 151 2.81 11.16 -8.46
CA THR A 151 2.90 12.57 -8.12
C THR A 151 1.86 13.41 -8.83
N SER A 152 1.49 14.53 -8.23
CA SER A 152 0.68 15.58 -8.86
C SER A 152 1.49 16.50 -9.78
N SER A 153 2.83 16.41 -9.77
CA SER A 153 3.69 17.22 -10.62
C SER A 153 3.42 16.97 -12.11
N ASP A 154 3.40 18.07 -12.86
CA ASP A 154 3.27 18.09 -14.33
C ASP A 154 4.59 18.39 -15.02
N ALA A 155 5.67 18.63 -14.25
CA ALA A 155 6.94 19.04 -14.79
C ALA A 155 7.54 17.95 -15.70
N PRO A 156 7.83 18.24 -16.99
CA PRO A 156 8.45 17.28 -17.88
C PRO A 156 9.82 16.80 -17.38
N GLU A 157 10.52 17.64 -16.61
CA GLU A 157 11.80 17.37 -15.99
C GLU A 157 11.68 16.24 -14.96
N ASP A 158 10.66 16.27 -14.11
CA ASP A 158 10.42 15.25 -13.08
C ASP A 158 10.20 13.89 -13.71
N ARG A 159 9.36 13.86 -14.75
CA ARG A 159 9.12 12.63 -15.51
C ARG A 159 10.38 12.09 -16.18
N SER A 160 11.19 13.01 -16.75
CA SER A 160 12.46 12.64 -17.41
C SER A 160 13.46 12.09 -16.38
N HIS A 161 13.59 12.74 -15.22
CA HIS A 161 14.47 12.31 -14.14
C HIS A 161 14.04 10.94 -13.59
N ALA A 162 12.76 10.74 -13.26
CA ALA A 162 12.24 9.47 -12.78
C ALA A 162 12.53 8.33 -13.77
N LYS A 163 12.25 8.57 -15.06
CA LYS A 163 12.52 7.61 -16.13
C LYS A 163 14.01 7.32 -16.28
N GLY A 164 14.86 8.34 -16.22
CA GLY A 164 16.32 8.20 -16.28
C GLY A 164 16.90 7.37 -15.14
N LEU A 165 16.20 7.35 -13.99
CA LEU A 165 16.52 6.51 -12.81
C LEU A 165 15.80 5.15 -12.83
N GLY A 166 15.17 4.76 -13.96
CA GLY A 166 14.51 3.46 -14.11
C GLY A 166 13.23 3.32 -13.30
N ALA A 167 12.54 4.42 -12.98
CA ALA A 167 11.23 4.39 -12.35
C ALA A 167 10.09 4.50 -13.37
N SER A 168 8.98 3.81 -13.11
CA SER A 168 7.71 4.06 -13.78
C SER A 168 7.10 5.37 -13.26
N TYR A 169 6.18 5.96 -14.01
CA TYR A 169 5.61 7.25 -13.66
C TYR A 169 4.10 7.24 -13.81
N PHE A 170 3.39 7.54 -12.73
CA PHE A 170 1.96 7.73 -12.71
C PHE A 170 1.63 9.12 -12.18
N ARG A 171 0.94 9.93 -13.00
CA ARG A 171 0.44 11.22 -12.57
C ARG A 171 -0.85 11.04 -11.78
N LYS A 172 -0.91 11.58 -10.56
CA LYS A 172 -2.14 11.62 -9.74
C LYS A 172 -3.22 12.40 -10.49
N PRO A 173 -4.35 11.79 -10.84
CA PRO A 173 -5.45 12.51 -11.49
C PRO A 173 -6.22 13.34 -10.46
N ALA A 174 -6.90 14.40 -10.96
CA ALA A 174 -7.67 15.30 -10.11
C ALA A 174 -9.01 14.70 -9.64
N ASN A 175 -9.46 13.59 -10.21
CA ASN A 175 -10.72 12.95 -9.86
C ASN A 175 -10.54 11.51 -9.36
N TYR A 176 -11.41 11.13 -8.45
CA TYR A 176 -11.40 9.82 -7.79
C TYR A 176 -11.50 8.64 -8.76
N GLU A 177 -12.42 8.70 -9.74
CA GLU A 177 -12.63 7.60 -10.69
C GLU A 177 -11.38 7.30 -11.51
N ALA A 178 -10.64 8.34 -11.91
CA ALA A 178 -9.39 8.15 -12.63
C ALA A 178 -8.27 7.63 -11.70
N PHE A 179 -8.32 7.98 -10.40
CA PHE A 179 -7.36 7.47 -9.42
C PHE A 179 -7.56 5.96 -9.17
N LEU A 180 -8.79 5.46 -9.22
CA LEU A 180 -9.08 4.03 -9.09
C LEU A 180 -8.37 3.16 -10.14
N LYS A 181 -8.01 3.73 -11.30
CA LYS A 181 -7.21 3.04 -12.32
C LYS A 181 -5.81 2.64 -11.82
N LEU A 182 -5.35 3.26 -10.72
CA LEU A 182 -4.09 2.87 -10.10
C LEU A 182 -4.06 1.39 -9.72
N GLY A 183 -5.19 0.80 -9.34
CA GLY A 183 -5.28 -0.62 -8.99
C GLY A 183 -4.86 -1.54 -10.15
N SER A 184 -5.41 -1.33 -11.36
CA SER A 184 -5.01 -2.08 -12.54
C SER A 184 -3.58 -1.77 -12.98
N ILE A 185 -3.15 -0.50 -12.89
CA ILE A 185 -1.78 -0.10 -13.22
C ILE A 185 -0.76 -0.75 -12.27
N LEU A 186 -1.09 -0.84 -10.98
CA LEU A 186 -0.26 -1.55 -10.00
C LEU A 186 -0.19 -3.05 -10.29
N GLN A 187 -1.30 -3.66 -10.67
CA GLN A 187 -1.32 -5.06 -11.06
C GLN A 187 -0.40 -5.29 -12.27
N ASP A 188 -0.55 -4.51 -13.34
CA ASP A 188 0.31 -4.58 -14.53
C ASP A 188 1.79 -4.36 -14.16
N PHE A 189 2.06 -3.42 -13.23
CA PHE A 189 3.40 -3.13 -12.76
C PHE A 189 4.03 -4.31 -12.00
N LEU A 190 3.25 -4.96 -11.13
CA LEU A 190 3.70 -6.16 -10.41
C LEU A 190 4.00 -7.31 -11.37
N GLU A 191 3.14 -7.53 -12.36
CA GLU A 191 3.33 -8.56 -13.38
C GLU A 191 4.57 -8.29 -14.23
N ALA A 192 4.75 -7.05 -14.68
CA ALA A 192 5.90 -6.64 -15.49
C ALA A 192 7.24 -6.80 -14.74
N ASN A 193 7.23 -6.70 -13.41
CA ASN A 193 8.42 -6.89 -12.57
C ASN A 193 8.55 -8.33 -12.00
N GLY A 194 7.69 -9.27 -12.43
CA GLY A 194 7.73 -10.67 -11.98
C GLY A 194 7.38 -10.85 -10.49
N LEU A 195 6.67 -9.91 -9.90
CA LEU A 195 6.31 -9.91 -8.49
C LEU A 195 4.99 -10.64 -8.19
N VAL A 196 4.19 -10.95 -9.22
CA VAL A 196 3.01 -11.82 -9.11
C VAL A 196 3.18 -13.00 -10.06
N PRO A 197 2.76 -14.21 -9.69
CA PRO A 197 2.72 -15.31 -10.63
C PRO A 197 1.83 -14.90 -11.81
N GLN A 198 2.35 -14.98 -13.03
CA GLN A 198 1.57 -14.82 -14.25
C GLN A 198 0.36 -15.74 -14.13
N GLY A 199 -0.83 -15.15 -14.01
CA GLY A 199 -2.06 -15.91 -13.96
C GLY A 199 -2.13 -16.80 -15.21
N GLY A 200 -2.05 -18.11 -15.03
CA GLY A 200 -2.15 -19.04 -16.13
C GLY A 200 -3.40 -18.72 -16.92
N SER A 201 -3.23 -18.21 -18.14
CA SER A 201 -4.32 -18.03 -19.10
C SER A 201 -4.97 -19.38 -19.30
N SER A 202 -6.06 -19.63 -18.58
CA SER A 202 -6.96 -20.73 -18.89
C SER A 202 -7.64 -20.38 -20.22
N HIS A 203 -6.94 -20.65 -21.32
CA HIS A 203 -7.61 -20.79 -22.59
C HIS A 203 -8.32 -22.15 -22.56
N ASN A 204 -9.62 -22.07 -22.36
CA ASN A 204 -10.51 -23.16 -22.72
C ASN A 204 -11.59 -22.62 -23.68
#